data_26db494cd7a38fe2511ca57e27195c52
#
_entry.id   26db494cd7a38fe2511ca57e27195c52
#
_cell.length_a   1.000
_cell.length_b   1.000
_cell.length_c   1.000
_cell.angle_alpha   90.00
_cell.angle_beta   90.00
_cell.angle_gamma   90.00
#
_symmetry.space_group_name_H-M   'P 1'
#
loop_
_entity.id
_entity.type
_entity.pdbx_description
1 polymer ?
#
loop_
_entity_poly.entity_id
_entity_poly.type
_entity_poly.pdbx_seq_one_letter_code
_entity_poly.pdbx_strand_id
1 'polypeptide(L)'
;MVKQVTPVYDWDPETGVSTCIIMRNGKTHIGIAKCRPEDRDMMGEKTGCTIAEMRAELDYLRSIRDDEIKPKLEAYKTLYYSINQSNRFNPDSYETHMLLHKIEQTAADLDLVKSMIKNSQEDLHTYMKQKAETWKKIRKHREEDKTN
;
A
#
# COMPACT_ATOMS: atom_id res chain seq x y z
N MET A 1 -5.52 21.70 7.31
CA MET A 1 -5.39 21.16 5.94
C MET A 1 -4.07 20.43 5.81
N VAL A 2 -4.11 19.13 5.59
CA VAL A 2 -2.90 18.38 5.24
C VAL A 2 -2.61 18.69 3.77
N LYS A 3 -1.51 19.38 3.49
CA LYS A 3 -1.04 19.55 2.11
C LYS A 3 -0.69 18.16 1.56
N GLN A 4 -1.48 17.66 0.62
CA GLN A 4 -1.05 16.54 -0.20
C GLN A 4 0.18 16.97 -0.99
N VAL A 5 1.32 16.43 -0.61
CA VAL A 5 2.55 16.66 -1.37
C VAL A 5 2.46 15.83 -2.64
N THR A 6 2.64 16.46 -3.78
CA THR A 6 2.65 15.80 -5.08
C THR A 6 3.70 14.69 -5.11
N PRO A 7 3.37 13.48 -5.64
CA PRO A 7 4.36 12.42 -5.79
C PRO A 7 5.55 12.87 -6.63
N VAL A 8 6.74 12.43 -6.25
CA VAL A 8 7.99 12.66 -6.98
C VAL A 8 8.39 11.35 -7.67
N TYR A 9 8.68 11.43 -8.95
CA TYR A 9 9.08 10.28 -9.77
C TYR A 9 10.52 10.44 -10.25
N ASP A 10 11.21 9.31 -10.32
CA ASP A 10 12.50 9.18 -10.99
C ASP A 10 12.46 7.99 -11.94
N TRP A 11 12.98 8.19 -13.13
CA TRP A 11 13.07 7.18 -14.18
C TRP A 11 14.49 7.12 -14.72
N ASP A 12 15.11 5.95 -14.62
CA ASP A 12 16.42 5.68 -15.19
C ASP A 12 16.29 4.75 -16.40
N PRO A 13 16.41 5.27 -17.62
CA PRO A 13 16.30 4.44 -18.83
C PRO A 13 17.44 3.43 -19.00
N GLU A 14 18.60 3.68 -18.40
CA GLU A 14 19.74 2.77 -18.49
C GLU A 14 19.56 1.51 -17.65
N THR A 15 19.05 1.67 -16.43
CA THR A 15 18.83 0.54 -15.51
C THR A 15 17.42 -0.03 -15.58
N GLY A 16 16.47 0.70 -16.16
CA GLY A 16 15.05 0.34 -16.18
C GLY A 16 14.39 0.44 -14.81
N VAL A 17 14.94 1.24 -13.90
CA VAL A 17 14.41 1.45 -12.56
C VAL A 17 13.56 2.71 -12.51
N SER A 18 12.34 2.58 -12.00
CA SER A 18 11.45 3.71 -11.68
C SER A 18 11.26 3.78 -10.18
N THR A 19 11.28 4.98 -9.64
CA THR A 19 11.07 5.23 -8.22
C THR A 19 9.96 6.26 -8.05
N CYS A 20 9.06 6.01 -7.13
CA CYS A 20 8.06 6.99 -6.69
C CYS A 20 8.21 7.24 -5.20
N ILE A 21 8.21 8.50 -4.83
CA ILE A 21 8.27 8.95 -3.44
C ILE A 21 7.01 9.75 -3.16
N ILE A 22 6.25 9.33 -2.17
CA ILE A 22 5.10 10.07 -1.64
C ILE A 22 5.35 10.42 -0.18
N MET A 23 4.92 11.62 0.20
CA MET A 23 4.96 12.07 1.60
C MET A 23 3.53 12.22 2.12
N ARG A 24 3.22 11.51 3.20
CA ARG A 24 1.92 11.61 3.88
C ARG A 24 2.12 11.54 5.38
N ASN A 25 1.44 12.42 6.10
CA ASN A 25 1.51 12.49 7.56
C ASN A 25 2.94 12.61 8.10
N GLY A 26 3.81 13.35 7.39
CA GLY A 26 5.20 13.57 7.77
C GLY A 26 6.12 12.36 7.55
N LYS A 27 5.62 11.29 6.91
CA LYS A 27 6.40 10.10 6.58
C LYS A 27 6.59 9.97 5.08
N THR A 28 7.72 9.42 4.68
CA THR A 28 8.07 9.15 3.29
C THR A 28 7.79 7.68 2.95
N HIS A 29 7.09 7.46 1.85
CA HIS A 29 6.79 6.13 1.32
C HIS A 29 7.37 6.00 -0.06
N ILE A 30 8.07 4.90 -0.30
CA ILE A 30 8.83 4.68 -1.53
C ILE A 30 8.34 3.42 -2.23
N GLY A 31 8.06 3.56 -3.53
CA GLY A 31 7.80 2.43 -4.40
C GLY A 31 8.87 2.36 -5.49
N ILE A 32 9.30 1.16 -5.80
CA ILE A 32 10.32 0.90 -6.82
C ILE A 32 9.80 -0.13 -7.81
N ALA A 33 9.96 0.14 -9.09
CA ALA A 33 9.70 -0.80 -10.17
C ALA A 33 10.97 -1.00 -10.98
N LYS A 34 11.31 -2.26 -11.23
CA LYS A 34 12.46 -2.63 -12.05
C LYS A 34 12.01 -3.46 -13.24
N CYS A 35 12.36 -3.00 -14.42
CA CYS A 35 12.09 -3.71 -15.66
C CYS A 35 13.12 -4.81 -15.91
N ARG A 36 12.65 -5.95 -16.44
CA ARG A 36 13.57 -6.98 -16.95
C ARG A 36 14.34 -6.43 -18.15
N PRO A 37 15.59 -6.84 -18.36
CA PRO A 37 16.39 -6.34 -19.51
C PRO A 37 15.70 -6.54 -20.85
N GLU A 38 14.94 -7.64 -21.03
CA GLU A 38 14.24 -7.96 -22.26
C GLU A 38 13.07 -7.02 -22.56
N ASP A 39 12.53 -6.38 -21.54
CA ASP A 39 11.33 -5.55 -21.63
C ASP A 39 11.62 -4.04 -21.54
N ARG A 40 12.89 -3.65 -21.37
CA ARG A 40 13.28 -2.24 -21.15
C ARG A 40 12.82 -1.29 -22.25
N ASP A 41 12.85 -1.73 -23.49
CA ASP A 41 12.44 -0.93 -24.65
C ASP A 41 10.90 -0.79 -24.75
N MET A 42 10.14 -1.65 -24.06
CA MET A 42 8.68 -1.66 -24.07
C MET A 42 8.07 -1.01 -22.83
N MET A 43 8.76 -1.07 -21.70
CA MET A 43 8.19 -0.63 -20.42
C MET A 43 7.91 0.86 -20.35
N GLY A 44 8.67 1.71 -20.95
CA GLY A 44 8.47 3.16 -20.93
C GLY A 44 8.40 3.78 -19.52
N GLU A 45 8.64 5.07 -19.46
CA GLU A 45 8.60 5.86 -18.23
C GLU A 45 7.25 5.79 -17.52
N LYS A 46 6.15 5.95 -18.26
CA LYS A 46 4.80 5.98 -17.71
C LYS A 46 4.43 4.67 -16.98
N THR A 47 4.73 3.53 -17.57
CA THR A 47 4.44 2.22 -16.97
C THR A 47 5.26 2.00 -15.71
N GLY A 48 6.55 2.28 -15.76
CA GLY A 48 7.44 2.17 -14.61
C GLY A 48 7.03 3.06 -13.46
N CYS A 49 6.75 4.31 -13.73
CA CYS A 49 6.29 5.26 -12.72
C CYS A 49 4.93 4.89 -12.14
N THR A 50 4.00 4.35 -12.94
CA THR A 50 2.71 3.88 -12.46
C THR A 50 2.86 2.71 -11.48
N ILE A 51 3.68 1.72 -11.80
CA ILE A 51 3.95 0.59 -10.90
C ILE A 51 4.64 1.06 -9.62
N ALA A 52 5.61 1.95 -9.72
CA ALA A 52 6.31 2.53 -8.57
C ALA A 52 5.33 3.28 -7.66
N GLU A 53 4.42 4.07 -8.21
CA GLU A 53 3.38 4.78 -7.46
C GLU A 53 2.43 3.81 -6.73
N MET A 54 1.95 2.78 -7.40
CA MET A 54 1.09 1.76 -6.78
C MET A 54 1.80 1.07 -5.61
N ARG A 55 3.10 0.81 -5.73
CA ARG A 55 3.91 0.23 -4.65
C ARG A 55 4.14 1.22 -3.49
N ALA A 56 4.34 2.50 -3.79
CA ALA A 56 4.45 3.54 -2.76
C ALA A 56 3.13 3.69 -1.98
N GLU A 57 1.99 3.66 -2.65
CA GLU A 57 0.67 3.67 -2.01
C GLU A 57 0.45 2.43 -1.12
N LEU A 58 0.90 1.25 -1.54
CA LEU A 58 0.87 0.04 -0.72
C LEU A 58 1.73 0.18 0.54
N ASP A 59 2.92 0.75 0.42
CA ASP A 59 3.80 1.04 1.55
C ASP A 59 3.11 1.97 2.55
N TYR A 60 2.44 3.00 2.06
CA TYR A 60 1.64 3.91 2.88
C TYR A 60 0.52 3.18 3.63
N LEU A 61 -0.27 2.36 2.95
CA LEU A 61 -1.37 1.61 3.57
C LEU A 61 -0.87 0.62 4.62
N ARG A 62 0.24 -0.06 4.35
CA ARG A 62 0.88 -0.96 5.31
C ARG A 62 1.40 -0.21 6.54
N SER A 63 1.93 0.98 6.36
CA SER A 63 2.36 1.86 7.45
C SER A 63 1.18 2.28 8.34
N ILE A 64 0.03 2.64 7.75
CA ILE A 64 -1.18 2.94 8.53
C ILE A 64 -1.60 1.71 9.36
N ARG A 65 -1.64 0.54 8.74
CA ARG A 65 -2.00 -0.70 9.43
C ARG A 65 -1.07 -1.01 10.59
N ASP A 66 0.23 -1.00 10.35
CA ASP A 66 1.22 -1.55 11.28
C ASP A 66 1.70 -0.53 12.31
N ASP A 67 1.81 0.75 11.93
CA ASP A 67 2.39 1.79 12.79
C ASP A 67 1.33 2.64 13.51
N GLU A 68 0.11 2.69 13.01
CA GLU A 68 -0.95 3.54 13.57
C GLU A 68 -2.11 2.72 14.15
N ILE A 69 -2.74 1.86 13.36
CA ILE A 69 -3.99 1.18 13.75
C ILE A 69 -3.72 0.02 14.71
N LYS A 70 -2.84 -0.90 14.38
CA LYS A 70 -2.53 -2.05 15.24
C LYS A 70 -2.02 -1.65 16.62
N PRO A 71 -1.05 -0.73 16.77
CA PRO A 71 -0.60 -0.30 18.08
C PRO A 71 -1.70 0.37 18.91
N LYS A 72 -2.56 1.16 18.26
CA LYS A 72 -3.69 1.82 18.90
C LYS A 72 -4.72 0.81 19.41
N LEU A 73 -5.05 -0.19 18.60
CA LEU A 73 -5.97 -1.26 19.00
C LEU A 73 -5.41 -2.06 20.17
N GLU A 74 -4.13 -2.43 20.14
CA GLU A 74 -3.48 -3.14 21.25
C GLU A 74 -3.44 -2.30 22.54
N ALA A 75 -3.19 -0.99 22.42
CA ALA A 75 -3.22 -0.08 23.56
C ALA A 75 -4.61 -0.03 24.20
N TYR A 76 -5.67 0.08 23.41
CA TYR A 76 -7.06 0.07 23.93
C TYR A 76 -7.43 -1.26 24.57
N LYS A 77 -7.05 -2.39 23.96
CA LYS A 77 -7.30 -3.73 24.52
C LYS A 77 -6.57 -3.92 25.85
N THR A 78 -5.32 -3.50 25.93
CA THR A 78 -4.50 -3.57 27.16
C THR A 78 -5.12 -2.73 28.25
N LEU A 79 -5.58 -1.53 27.96
CA LEU A 79 -6.25 -0.66 28.90
C LEU A 79 -7.56 -1.28 29.40
N TYR A 80 -8.37 -1.79 28.49
CA TYR A 80 -9.63 -2.48 28.82
C TYR A 80 -9.39 -3.69 29.74
N TYR A 81 -8.41 -4.52 29.40
CA TYR A 81 -8.02 -5.67 30.20
C TYR A 81 -7.56 -5.27 31.61
N SER A 82 -6.73 -4.23 31.71
CA SER A 82 -6.24 -3.70 32.98
C SER A 82 -7.38 -3.18 33.87
N ILE A 83 -8.34 -2.47 33.28
CA ILE A 83 -9.54 -1.99 33.99
C ILE A 83 -10.39 -3.15 34.46
N ASN A 84 -10.58 -4.16 33.62
CA ASN A 84 -11.39 -5.35 33.92
C ASN A 84 -10.81 -6.20 35.05
N GLN A 85 -9.49 -6.17 35.24
CA GLN A 85 -8.79 -6.80 36.37
C GLN A 85 -8.89 -5.99 37.67
N SER A 86 -9.34 -4.76 37.61
CA SER A 86 -9.47 -3.88 38.78
C SER A 86 -10.67 -4.27 39.62
N ASN A 87 -10.51 -4.23 41.00
CA ASN A 87 -11.60 -4.39 41.92
C ASN A 87 -12.70 -3.30 41.80
N ARG A 88 -12.43 -2.24 41.07
CA ARG A 88 -13.36 -1.12 40.79
C ARG A 88 -14.03 -1.22 39.43
N PHE A 89 -13.85 -2.35 38.73
CA PHE A 89 -14.45 -2.52 37.41
C PHE A 89 -15.99 -2.45 37.53
N ASN A 90 -16.54 -1.58 36.71
CA ASN A 90 -17.97 -1.45 36.51
C ASN A 90 -18.31 -1.57 35.02
N PRO A 91 -18.93 -2.71 34.59
CA PRO A 91 -19.23 -2.90 33.17
C PRO A 91 -20.26 -1.90 32.63
N ASP A 92 -21.04 -1.26 33.51
CA ASP A 92 -22.05 -0.27 33.10
C ASP A 92 -21.53 1.16 33.14
N SER A 93 -20.27 1.38 33.50
CA SER A 93 -19.70 2.73 33.51
C SER A 93 -19.57 3.31 32.10
N TYR A 94 -19.71 4.63 32.02
CA TYR A 94 -19.53 5.38 30.76
C TYR A 94 -18.14 5.14 30.18
N GLU A 95 -17.11 5.16 31.01
CA GLU A 95 -15.73 4.94 30.58
C GLU A 95 -15.52 3.56 29.96
N THR A 96 -16.13 2.51 30.54
CA THR A 96 -16.07 1.15 29.98
C THR A 96 -16.75 1.08 28.61
N HIS A 97 -17.94 1.67 28.48
CA HIS A 97 -18.65 1.71 27.20
C HIS A 97 -17.90 2.49 26.15
N MET A 98 -17.31 3.64 26.51
CA MET A 98 -16.48 4.44 25.61
C MET A 98 -15.27 3.65 25.12
N LEU A 99 -14.59 2.93 26.02
CA LEU A 99 -13.41 2.15 25.68
C LEU A 99 -13.76 0.98 24.75
N LEU A 100 -14.85 0.26 25.01
CA LEU A 100 -15.35 -0.79 24.12
C LEU A 100 -15.70 -0.24 22.74
N HIS A 101 -16.36 0.92 22.69
CA HIS A 101 -16.67 1.57 21.42
C HIS A 101 -15.41 1.93 20.64
N LYS A 102 -14.37 2.42 21.31
CA LYS A 102 -13.05 2.71 20.69
C LYS A 102 -12.39 1.45 20.14
N ILE A 103 -12.48 0.34 20.86
CA ILE A 103 -11.95 -0.96 20.40
C ILE A 103 -12.69 -1.42 19.14
N GLU A 104 -14.01 -1.40 19.15
CA GLU A 104 -14.84 -1.80 18.01
C GLU A 104 -14.57 -0.92 16.78
N GLN A 105 -14.51 0.39 16.96
CA GLN A 105 -14.23 1.35 15.89
C GLN A 105 -12.83 1.15 15.29
N THR A 106 -11.81 0.96 16.15
CA THR A 106 -10.43 0.75 15.71
C THR A 106 -10.27 -0.61 15.02
N ALA A 107 -10.96 -1.64 15.49
CA ALA A 107 -11.00 -2.95 14.82
C ALA A 107 -11.65 -2.85 13.43
N ALA A 108 -12.73 -2.07 13.28
CA ALA A 108 -13.36 -1.80 11.99
C ALA A 108 -12.43 -1.05 11.04
N ASP A 109 -11.69 -0.05 11.54
CA ASP A 109 -10.67 0.67 10.78
C ASP A 109 -9.56 -0.27 10.29
N LEU A 110 -9.14 -1.21 11.14
CA LEU A 110 -8.15 -2.23 10.76
C LEU A 110 -8.65 -3.12 9.62
N ASP A 111 -9.89 -3.60 9.70
CA ASP A 111 -10.49 -4.43 8.66
C ASP A 111 -10.62 -3.66 7.35
N LEU A 112 -10.99 -2.39 7.40
CA LEU A 112 -11.06 -1.52 6.23
C LEU A 112 -9.69 -1.37 5.56
N VAL A 113 -8.65 -1.07 6.32
CA VAL A 113 -7.29 -0.92 5.77
C VAL A 113 -6.76 -2.23 5.20
N LYS A 114 -7.02 -3.36 5.85
CA LYS A 114 -6.68 -4.68 5.30
C LYS A 114 -7.34 -4.94 3.95
N SER A 115 -8.62 -4.57 3.81
CA SER A 115 -9.35 -4.67 2.54
C SER A 115 -8.76 -3.75 1.47
N MET A 116 -8.39 -2.52 1.83
CA MET A 116 -7.74 -1.58 0.92
C MET A 116 -6.39 -2.11 0.43
N ILE A 117 -5.59 -2.69 1.31
CA ILE A 117 -4.30 -3.31 0.96
C ILE A 117 -4.53 -4.47 -0.03
N LYS A 118 -5.48 -5.34 0.27
CA LYS A 118 -5.81 -6.47 -0.60
C LYS A 118 -6.23 -6.01 -2.00
N ASN A 119 -7.14 -5.04 -2.07
CA ASN A 119 -7.61 -4.49 -3.34
C ASN A 119 -6.48 -3.83 -4.13
N SER A 120 -5.61 -3.06 -3.46
CA SER A 120 -4.46 -2.42 -4.09
C SER A 120 -3.43 -3.43 -4.60
N GLN A 121 -3.21 -4.54 -3.89
CA GLN A 121 -2.35 -5.63 -4.33
C GLN A 121 -2.93 -6.34 -5.57
N GLU A 122 -4.23 -6.58 -5.58
CA GLU A 122 -4.93 -7.18 -6.74
C GLU A 122 -4.88 -6.26 -7.96
N ASP A 123 -5.09 -4.96 -7.78
CA ASP A 123 -5.00 -3.96 -8.85
C ASP A 123 -3.58 -3.89 -9.44
N LEU A 124 -2.56 -3.89 -8.59
CA LEU A 124 -1.16 -3.92 -9.01
C LEU A 124 -0.85 -5.20 -9.79
N HIS A 125 -1.27 -6.34 -9.28
CA HIS A 125 -1.08 -7.63 -9.95
C HIS A 125 -1.76 -7.66 -11.32
N THR A 126 -3.00 -7.20 -11.40
CA THR A 126 -3.78 -7.12 -12.66
C THR A 126 -3.10 -6.20 -13.66
N TYR A 127 -2.66 -5.03 -13.22
CA TYR A 127 -1.97 -4.08 -14.07
C TYR A 127 -0.66 -4.65 -14.64
N MET A 128 0.16 -5.25 -13.78
CA MET A 128 1.43 -5.87 -14.20
C MET A 128 1.20 -7.05 -15.15
N LYS A 129 0.19 -7.86 -14.90
CA LYS A 129 -0.18 -9.00 -15.75
C LYS A 129 -0.62 -8.55 -17.15
N GLN A 130 -1.46 -7.52 -17.22
CA GLN A 130 -1.89 -6.94 -18.49
C GLN A 130 -0.72 -6.41 -19.32
N LYS A 131 0.20 -5.71 -18.67
CA LYS A 131 1.42 -5.20 -19.32
C LYS A 131 2.32 -6.33 -19.81
N ALA A 132 2.54 -7.35 -18.99
CA ALA A 132 3.34 -8.52 -19.37
C ALA A 132 2.75 -9.28 -20.58
N GLU A 133 1.45 -9.43 -20.62
CA GLU A 133 0.75 -10.05 -21.77
C GLU A 133 0.89 -9.21 -23.04
N THR A 134 0.76 -7.89 -22.93
CA THR A 134 0.95 -6.96 -24.05
C THR A 134 2.38 -7.05 -24.59
N TRP A 135 3.38 -7.06 -23.72
CA TRP A 135 4.79 -7.16 -24.12
C TRP A 135 5.11 -8.50 -24.76
N LYS A 136 4.52 -9.57 -24.25
CA LYS A 136 4.66 -10.91 -24.83
C LYS A 136 4.12 -10.96 -26.27
N LYS A 137 2.98 -10.34 -26.53
CA LYS A 137 2.40 -10.23 -27.89
C LYS A 137 3.30 -9.41 -28.81
N ILE A 138 3.84 -8.30 -28.33
CA ILE A 138 4.76 -7.44 -29.11
C ILE A 138 6.03 -8.22 -29.47
N ARG A 139 6.64 -8.93 -28.51
CA ARG A 139 7.83 -9.75 -28.76
C ARG A 139 7.56 -10.82 -29.82
N LYS A 140 6.46 -11.53 -29.71
CA LYS A 140 6.06 -12.53 -30.69
C LYS A 140 5.93 -11.94 -32.10
N HIS A 141 5.28 -10.79 -32.22
CA HIS A 141 5.10 -10.09 -33.49
C HIS A 141 6.43 -9.65 -34.12
N ARG A 142 7.35 -9.15 -33.32
CA ARG A 142 8.71 -8.77 -33.76
C ARG A 142 9.52 -9.98 -34.23
N GLU A 143 9.36 -11.14 -33.60
CA GLU A 143 10.03 -12.38 -34.03
C GLU A 143 9.47 -12.89 -35.37
N GLU A 144 8.16 -12.83 -35.58
CA GLU A 144 7.50 -13.19 -36.83
C GLU A 144 7.96 -12.25 -37.97
N ASP A 145 8.10 -10.96 -37.74
CA ASP A 145 8.59 -10.00 -38.72
C ASP A 145 10.07 -10.24 -39.11
N LYS A 146 10.88 -10.81 -38.22
CA LYS A 146 12.29 -11.13 -38.51
C LYS A 146 12.45 -12.39 -39.34
N THR A 147 11.47 -13.29 -39.37
CA THR A 147 11.48 -14.54 -40.13
C THR A 147 10.93 -14.39 -41.53
N ASN A 148 10.30 -13.27 -41.85
CA ASN A 148 9.82 -12.91 -43.19
C ASN A 148 10.79 -11.91 -43.85
#